data_31cfd112c78d8a774613c300efdb9ba6
#
_entry.id   31cfd112c78d8a774613c300efdb9ba6
#
_cell.length_a   1.000
_cell.length_b   1.000
_cell.length_c   1.000
_cell.angle_alpha   90.00
_cell.angle_beta   90.00
_cell.angle_gamma   90.00
#
_symmetry.space_group_name_H-M   'P 1'
#
loop_
_entity.id
_entity.type
_entity.pdbx_description
1 polymer ?
#
loop_
_entity_poly.entity_id
_entity_poly.type
_entity_poly.pdbx_seq_one_letter_code
_entity_poly.pdbx_strand_id
1 'polypeptide(L)'
;MTLVCGRVNFFSGPHLVFKYWLRGKFMRIIIVGCGKVGSSIASELNLEGHEISVVDINHGAVDKLANSLDVLGIEGNGATYDVLIEAGAEYADLLIAATARDEINLYSCLMAKAAGVTHTIARVRNPEYTNDLYRIKEHLGLSMAINPEQTAANEISRLLRFSGALEIDSFSKGVVELIKVTVPQ
;
A
#
# COMPACT_ATOMS: atom_id res chain seq x y z
N MET A 1 5.18 1.87 38.67
CA MET A 1 6.16 0.78 38.46
C MET A 1 5.94 0.25 37.04
N THR A 2 6.74 0.74 36.09
CA THR A 2 6.53 0.51 34.66
C THR A 2 7.34 -0.72 34.28
N LEU A 3 6.66 -1.82 33.99
CA LEU A 3 7.28 -3.02 33.45
C LEU A 3 7.43 -2.85 31.93
N VAL A 4 8.67 -2.60 31.49
CA VAL A 4 9.08 -2.71 30.09
C VAL A 4 9.37 -4.18 29.85
N CYS A 5 8.45 -4.89 29.23
CA CYS A 5 8.67 -6.26 28.79
C CYS A 5 9.32 -6.24 27.40
N GLY A 6 10.45 -6.95 27.29
CA GLY A 6 11.32 -6.95 26.14
C GLY A 6 10.64 -7.44 24.85
N ARG A 7 11.19 -6.98 23.73
CA ARG A 7 10.84 -7.40 22.37
C ARG A 7 11.08 -8.89 22.21
N VAL A 8 10.01 -9.64 22.03
CA VAL A 8 10.09 -11.02 21.53
C VAL A 8 9.87 -10.99 20.02
N ASN A 9 10.96 -11.23 19.26
CA ASN A 9 10.90 -11.39 17.82
C ASN A 9 10.38 -12.80 17.50
N PHE A 10 9.11 -12.93 17.26
CA PHE A 10 8.54 -14.12 16.62
C PHE A 10 7.61 -13.67 15.50
N PHE A 11 8.11 -13.66 14.25
CA PHE A 11 7.22 -13.60 13.09
C PHE A 11 7.94 -13.98 11.79
N SER A 12 7.62 -15.12 11.27
CA SER A 12 7.85 -15.56 9.90
C SER A 12 6.55 -15.45 9.10
N GLY A 13 6.36 -14.33 8.39
CA GLY A 13 5.29 -14.16 7.42
C GLY A 13 5.70 -13.11 6.37
N PRO A 14 5.31 -13.26 5.08
CA PRO A 14 5.75 -12.39 3.99
C PRO A 14 5.41 -10.91 4.22
N HIS A 15 4.36 -10.59 4.98
CA HIS A 15 3.97 -9.21 5.31
C HIS A 15 4.94 -8.52 6.28
N LEU A 16 5.61 -9.26 7.16
CA LEU A 16 6.57 -8.69 8.09
C LEU A 16 7.94 -8.46 7.46
N VAL A 17 8.39 -9.38 6.62
CA VAL A 17 9.63 -9.21 5.85
C VAL A 17 9.55 -7.95 5.01
N PHE A 18 8.39 -7.69 4.38
CA PHE A 18 8.14 -6.47 3.61
C PHE A 18 8.17 -5.21 4.49
N LYS A 19 7.56 -5.22 5.69
CA LYS A 19 7.56 -4.09 6.63
C LYS A 19 8.94 -3.79 7.21
N TYR A 20 9.80 -4.78 7.44
CA TYR A 20 11.18 -4.57 7.90
C TYR A 20 12.11 -4.14 6.77
N TRP A 21 11.86 -4.58 5.55
CA TRP A 21 12.66 -4.21 4.38
C TRP A 21 12.46 -2.74 3.99
N LEU A 22 11.26 -2.20 4.19
CA LEU A 22 10.92 -0.80 3.90
C LEU A 22 11.38 0.19 4.99
N ARG A 23 11.74 -0.27 6.18
CA ARG A 23 12.00 0.63 7.31
C ARG A 23 13.37 1.31 7.18
N GLY A 24 13.37 2.60 6.80
CA GLY A 24 14.56 3.47 6.78
C GLY A 24 15.39 3.41 5.50
N LYS A 25 14.92 2.75 4.43
CA LYS A 25 15.56 2.79 3.11
C LYS A 25 14.87 3.84 2.24
N PHE A 26 15.65 4.77 1.69
CA PHE A 26 15.19 5.64 0.61
C PHE A 26 14.76 4.79 -0.60
N MET A 27 13.60 5.07 -1.17
CA MET A 27 13.05 4.32 -2.30
C MET A 27 12.55 5.26 -3.38
N ARG A 28 12.57 4.77 -4.62
CA ARG A 28 11.87 5.35 -5.77
C ARG A 28 10.55 4.64 -5.95
N ILE A 29 9.46 5.40 -5.83
CA ILE A 29 8.10 4.87 -5.77
C ILE A 29 7.26 5.49 -6.87
N ILE A 30 6.58 4.65 -7.65
CA ILE A 30 5.60 5.09 -8.64
C ILE A 30 4.20 4.85 -8.07
N ILE A 31 3.34 5.87 -8.12
CA ILE A 31 1.95 5.77 -7.71
C ILE A 31 1.06 6.00 -8.93
N VAL A 32 0.29 5.01 -9.32
CA VAL A 32 -0.68 5.08 -10.41
C VAL A 32 -2.06 5.36 -9.84
N GLY A 33 -2.62 6.52 -10.17
CA GLY A 33 -3.90 7.02 -9.67
C GLY A 33 -3.72 8.13 -8.62
N CYS A 34 -4.04 9.38 -9.00
CA CYS A 34 -4.00 10.57 -8.14
C CYS A 34 -5.33 10.86 -7.43
N GLY A 35 -6.21 9.86 -7.29
CA GLY A 35 -7.45 9.94 -6.51
C GLY A 35 -7.18 10.01 -5.00
N LYS A 36 -8.25 9.98 -4.18
CA LYS A 36 -8.14 10.12 -2.71
C LYS A 36 -7.11 9.16 -2.07
N VAL A 37 -7.12 7.89 -2.46
CA VAL A 37 -6.19 6.89 -1.89
C VAL A 37 -4.76 7.15 -2.34
N GLY A 38 -4.53 7.32 -3.65
CA GLY A 38 -3.19 7.54 -4.18
C GLY A 38 -2.56 8.85 -3.68
N SER A 39 -3.33 9.94 -3.60
CA SER A 39 -2.84 11.21 -3.05
C SER A 39 -2.51 11.13 -1.57
N SER A 40 -3.30 10.41 -0.76
CA SER A 40 -2.97 10.17 0.65
C SER A 40 -1.68 9.36 0.79
N ILE A 41 -1.51 8.30 0.00
CA ILE A 41 -0.29 7.48 0.00
C ILE A 41 0.92 8.34 -0.42
N ALA A 42 0.79 9.13 -1.50
CA ALA A 42 1.85 10.03 -1.96
C ALA A 42 2.28 11.03 -0.87
N SER A 43 1.32 11.62 -0.17
CA SER A 43 1.58 12.57 0.91
C SER A 43 2.36 11.93 2.07
N GLU A 44 1.93 10.76 2.55
CA GLU A 44 2.62 10.07 3.64
C GLU A 44 4.03 9.64 3.27
N LEU A 45 4.21 9.04 2.08
CA LEU A 45 5.51 8.58 1.62
C LEU A 45 6.47 9.75 1.29
N ASN A 46 5.93 10.89 0.84
CA ASN A 46 6.72 12.11 0.64
C ASN A 46 7.25 12.67 1.97
N LEU A 47 6.44 12.62 3.04
CA LEU A 47 6.87 13.01 4.39
C LEU A 47 7.96 12.08 4.95
N GLU A 48 7.99 10.82 4.52
CA GLU A 48 9.04 9.85 4.85
C GLU A 48 10.34 10.05 4.04
N GLY A 49 10.34 10.99 3.08
CA GLY A 49 11.52 11.37 2.28
C GLY A 49 11.81 10.43 1.11
N HIS A 50 10.81 9.74 0.57
CA HIS A 50 10.93 8.93 -0.63
C HIS A 50 10.83 9.76 -1.91
N GLU A 51 11.48 9.31 -2.98
CA GLU A 51 11.34 9.89 -4.33
C GLU A 51 10.08 9.33 -4.99
N ILE A 52 9.13 10.20 -5.35
CA ILE A 52 7.81 9.77 -5.80
C ILE A 52 7.53 10.30 -7.20
N SER A 53 7.09 9.40 -8.09
CA SER A 53 6.44 9.72 -9.36
C SER A 53 4.95 9.39 -9.27
N VAL A 54 4.08 10.30 -9.66
CA VAL A 54 2.63 10.07 -9.70
C VAL A 54 2.12 10.08 -11.12
N VAL A 55 1.25 9.14 -11.47
CA VAL A 55 0.71 8.94 -12.81
C VAL A 55 -0.81 8.92 -12.75
N ASP A 56 -1.47 9.76 -13.54
CA ASP A 56 -2.94 9.73 -13.73
C ASP A 56 -3.31 10.23 -15.13
N ILE A 57 -4.44 9.76 -15.64
CA ILE A 57 -5.02 10.27 -16.90
C ILE A 57 -5.61 11.68 -16.76
N ASN A 58 -5.86 12.11 -15.53
CA ASN A 58 -6.44 13.42 -15.21
C ASN A 58 -5.33 14.43 -14.92
N HIS A 59 -5.03 15.27 -15.89
CA HIS A 59 -4.06 16.37 -15.79
C HIS A 59 -4.24 17.20 -14.51
N GLY A 60 -5.46 17.66 -14.21
CA GLY A 60 -5.72 18.48 -13.03
C GLY A 60 -5.45 17.78 -11.69
N ALA A 61 -5.60 16.44 -11.64
CA ALA A 61 -5.25 15.67 -10.44
C ALA A 61 -3.74 15.54 -10.28
N VAL A 62 -3.01 15.33 -11.38
CA VAL A 62 -1.55 15.29 -11.42
C VAL A 62 -0.96 16.64 -11.00
N ASP A 63 -1.39 17.74 -11.64
CA ASP A 63 -0.90 19.08 -11.34
C ASP A 63 -1.14 19.49 -9.89
N LYS A 64 -2.34 19.22 -9.38
CA LYS A 64 -2.67 19.51 -7.99
C LYS A 64 -1.71 18.81 -7.03
N LEU A 65 -1.37 17.57 -7.31
CA LEU A 65 -0.50 16.79 -6.43
C LEU A 65 0.95 17.23 -6.57
N ALA A 66 1.46 17.41 -7.78
CA ALA A 66 2.81 17.88 -8.06
C ALA A 66 3.07 19.31 -7.53
N ASN A 67 2.05 20.18 -7.54
CA ASN A 67 2.17 21.53 -6.96
C ASN A 67 2.09 21.56 -5.42
N SER A 68 1.56 20.51 -4.78
CA SER A 68 1.43 20.46 -3.33
C SER A 68 2.51 19.62 -2.62
N LEU A 69 3.17 18.74 -3.35
CA LEU A 69 4.20 17.83 -2.86
C LEU A 69 5.43 17.91 -3.77
N ASP A 70 6.59 17.54 -3.24
CA ASP A 70 7.81 17.38 -4.04
C ASP A 70 7.79 16.01 -4.75
N VAL A 71 7.00 15.91 -5.82
CA VAL A 71 6.80 14.69 -6.60
C VAL A 71 6.83 14.96 -8.11
N LEU A 72 7.28 14.00 -8.89
CA LEU A 72 7.23 14.05 -10.35
C LEU A 72 5.81 13.68 -10.81
N GLY A 73 5.12 14.61 -11.47
CA GLY A 73 3.78 14.39 -12.03
C GLY A 73 3.83 14.00 -13.50
N ILE A 74 3.16 12.93 -13.89
CA ILE A 74 3.06 12.44 -15.27
C ILE A 74 1.60 12.24 -15.63
N GLU A 75 1.16 12.93 -16.68
CA GLU A 75 -0.15 12.70 -17.27
C GLU A 75 -0.10 11.53 -18.22
N GLY A 76 -0.88 10.48 -17.95
CA GLY A 76 -0.92 9.33 -18.84
C GLY A 76 -1.66 8.11 -18.25
N ASN A 77 -1.81 7.11 -19.10
CA ASN A 77 -2.38 5.84 -18.68
C ASN A 77 -1.29 4.97 -18.02
N GLY A 78 -1.30 4.86 -16.70
CA GLY A 78 -0.36 4.05 -15.93
C GLY A 78 -0.44 2.53 -16.18
N ALA A 79 -1.32 2.10 -17.08
CA ALA A 79 -1.34 0.73 -17.58
C ALA A 79 -0.53 0.54 -18.89
N THR A 80 0.09 1.60 -19.43
CA THR A 80 0.93 1.51 -20.63
C THR A 80 2.41 1.49 -20.26
N TYR A 81 3.19 0.72 -21.01
CA TYR A 81 4.61 0.54 -20.76
C TYR A 81 5.38 1.86 -20.86
N ASP A 82 5.13 2.65 -21.93
CA ASP A 82 5.87 3.90 -22.20
C ASP A 82 5.68 4.93 -21.09
N VAL A 83 4.45 5.08 -20.58
CA VAL A 83 4.15 5.99 -19.45
C VAL A 83 4.85 5.54 -18.17
N LEU A 84 4.93 4.22 -17.94
CA LEU A 84 5.66 3.70 -16.78
C LEU A 84 7.17 3.92 -16.90
N ILE A 85 7.73 3.81 -18.12
CA ILE A 85 9.15 4.12 -18.35
C ILE A 85 9.41 5.61 -18.10
N GLU A 86 8.54 6.50 -18.60
CA GLU A 86 8.59 7.94 -18.32
C GLU A 86 8.54 8.22 -16.81
N ALA A 87 7.75 7.44 -16.06
CA ALA A 87 7.67 7.52 -14.60
C ALA A 87 8.90 6.93 -13.87
N GLY A 88 9.87 6.39 -14.59
CA GLY A 88 11.10 5.84 -14.02
C GLY A 88 11.01 4.37 -13.59
N ALA A 89 10.13 3.57 -14.21
CA ALA A 89 9.90 2.17 -13.83
C ALA A 89 11.16 1.30 -13.87
N GLU A 90 12.11 1.59 -14.75
CA GLU A 90 13.38 0.83 -14.84
C GLU A 90 14.20 0.89 -13.54
N TYR A 91 14.02 1.94 -12.76
CA TYR A 91 14.80 2.20 -11.55
C TYR A 91 13.95 2.22 -10.28
N ALA A 92 12.64 2.03 -10.40
CA ALA A 92 11.71 2.08 -9.28
C ALA A 92 11.80 0.83 -8.40
N ASP A 93 11.86 1.04 -7.10
CA ASP A 93 11.82 -0.03 -6.11
C ASP A 93 10.38 -0.57 -5.93
N LEU A 94 9.39 0.32 -6.06
CA LEU A 94 7.99 0.00 -5.77
C LEU A 94 7.04 0.72 -6.73
N LEU A 95 6.01 0.00 -7.19
CA LEU A 95 4.84 0.61 -7.82
C LEU A 95 3.60 0.32 -7.00
N ILE A 96 2.78 1.35 -6.77
CA ILE A 96 1.48 1.25 -6.09
C ILE A 96 0.39 1.69 -7.07
N ALA A 97 -0.47 0.77 -7.50
CA ALA A 97 -1.60 1.06 -8.36
C ALA A 97 -2.89 1.22 -7.52
N ALA A 98 -3.42 2.45 -7.48
CA ALA A 98 -4.55 2.85 -6.62
C ALA A 98 -5.65 3.61 -7.38
N THR A 99 -5.86 3.29 -8.67
CA THR A 99 -6.93 3.86 -9.48
C THR A 99 -8.32 3.37 -9.03
N ALA A 100 -9.37 3.89 -9.64
CA ALA A 100 -10.74 3.46 -9.37
C ALA A 100 -11.10 2.08 -9.94
N ARG A 101 -10.25 1.48 -10.79
CA ARG A 101 -10.51 0.22 -11.50
C ARG A 101 -9.50 -0.85 -11.12
N ASP A 102 -9.97 -1.94 -10.55
CA ASP A 102 -9.15 -3.05 -10.07
C ASP A 102 -8.35 -3.70 -11.21
N GLU A 103 -8.97 -3.86 -12.40
CA GLU A 103 -8.31 -4.42 -13.59
C GLU A 103 -7.13 -3.56 -14.05
N ILE A 104 -7.30 -2.22 -14.02
CA ILE A 104 -6.22 -1.29 -14.35
C ILE A 104 -5.10 -1.40 -13.34
N ASN A 105 -5.42 -1.50 -12.05
CA ASN A 105 -4.43 -1.64 -10.98
C ASN A 105 -3.61 -2.93 -11.14
N LEU A 106 -4.26 -4.05 -11.44
CA LEU A 106 -3.58 -5.32 -11.67
C LEU A 106 -2.73 -5.28 -12.94
N TYR A 107 -3.27 -4.71 -14.02
CA TYR A 107 -2.54 -4.60 -15.28
C TYR A 107 -1.35 -3.65 -15.20
N SER A 108 -1.49 -2.51 -14.48
CA SER A 108 -0.36 -1.60 -14.21
C SER A 108 0.76 -2.31 -13.45
N CYS A 109 0.43 -3.14 -12.46
CA CYS A 109 1.43 -3.95 -11.74
C CYS A 109 2.14 -4.94 -12.66
N LEU A 110 1.42 -5.60 -13.56
CA LEU A 110 2.00 -6.51 -14.55
C LEU A 110 2.97 -5.77 -15.49
N MET A 111 2.56 -4.62 -16.02
CA MET A 111 3.40 -3.80 -16.89
C MET A 111 4.62 -3.25 -16.17
N ALA A 112 4.45 -2.79 -14.94
CA ALA A 112 5.54 -2.32 -14.10
C ALA A 112 6.57 -3.43 -13.83
N LYS A 113 6.10 -4.64 -13.60
CA LYS A 113 6.98 -5.80 -13.42
C LYS A 113 7.78 -6.12 -14.68
N ALA A 114 7.14 -6.04 -15.85
CA ALA A 114 7.80 -6.19 -17.14
C ALA A 114 8.82 -5.06 -17.41
N ALA A 115 8.59 -3.85 -16.89
CA ALA A 115 9.49 -2.70 -16.97
C ALA A 115 10.67 -2.76 -15.98
N GLY A 116 10.68 -3.70 -15.02
CA GLY A 116 11.80 -3.90 -14.09
C GLY A 116 11.52 -3.51 -12.64
N VAL A 117 10.35 -3.00 -12.31
CA VAL A 117 10.00 -2.62 -10.93
C VAL A 117 10.14 -3.82 -9.99
N THR A 118 10.84 -3.61 -8.86
CA THR A 118 11.15 -4.70 -7.93
C THR A 118 9.93 -5.22 -7.19
N HIS A 119 9.06 -4.32 -6.72
CA HIS A 119 7.84 -4.65 -5.98
C HIS A 119 6.63 -3.95 -6.54
N THR A 120 5.47 -4.62 -6.52
CA THR A 120 4.21 -4.03 -6.98
C THR A 120 3.10 -4.27 -5.98
N ILE A 121 2.27 -3.26 -5.76
CA ILE A 121 1.10 -3.30 -4.89
C ILE A 121 -0.12 -2.85 -5.70
N ALA A 122 -1.16 -3.66 -5.75
CA ALA A 122 -2.43 -3.30 -6.37
C ALA A 122 -3.53 -3.08 -5.32
N ARG A 123 -4.29 -1.99 -5.47
CA ARG A 123 -5.57 -1.85 -4.80
C ARG A 123 -6.60 -2.69 -5.52
N VAL A 124 -7.23 -3.64 -4.81
CA VAL A 124 -8.25 -4.53 -5.34
C VAL A 124 -9.43 -4.58 -4.36
N ARG A 125 -10.60 -4.10 -4.79
CA ARG A 125 -11.79 -4.00 -3.96
C ARG A 125 -12.78 -5.12 -4.19
N ASN A 126 -12.84 -5.64 -5.44
CA ASN A 126 -13.77 -6.70 -5.79
C ASN A 126 -13.41 -8.00 -5.06
N PRO A 127 -14.31 -8.54 -4.21
CA PRO A 127 -14.06 -9.80 -3.49
C PRO A 127 -13.82 -11.01 -4.42
N GLU A 128 -14.42 -11.02 -5.61
CA GLU A 128 -14.21 -12.08 -6.59
C GLU A 128 -12.75 -12.15 -7.02
N TYR A 129 -12.15 -10.98 -7.34
CA TYR A 129 -10.73 -10.91 -7.70
C TYR A 129 -9.82 -11.29 -6.52
N THR A 130 -10.17 -10.89 -5.31
CA THR A 130 -9.36 -11.18 -4.12
C THR A 130 -9.15 -12.68 -3.91
N ASN A 131 -10.19 -13.49 -4.15
CA ASN A 131 -10.11 -14.95 -4.03
C ASN A 131 -9.21 -15.58 -5.11
N ASP A 132 -9.28 -15.08 -6.33
CA ASP A 132 -8.49 -15.59 -7.45
C ASP A 132 -7.03 -15.12 -7.40
N LEU A 133 -6.80 -13.91 -6.90
CA LEU A 133 -5.44 -13.34 -6.77
C LEU A 133 -4.51 -14.23 -5.95
N TYR A 134 -5.02 -14.94 -4.96
CA TYR A 134 -4.21 -15.86 -4.17
C TYR A 134 -3.53 -16.95 -5.04
N ARG A 135 -4.16 -17.31 -6.17
CA ARG A 135 -3.67 -18.31 -7.11
C ARG A 135 -2.75 -17.74 -8.19
N ILE A 136 -2.99 -16.48 -8.60
CA ILE A 136 -2.34 -15.90 -9.79
C ILE A 136 -1.36 -14.76 -9.48
N LYS A 137 -1.25 -14.32 -8.21
CA LYS A 137 -0.42 -13.16 -7.81
C LYS A 137 1.03 -13.27 -8.27
N GLU A 138 1.60 -14.48 -8.23
CA GLU A 138 2.98 -14.72 -8.66
C GLU A 138 3.13 -14.55 -10.17
N HIS A 139 2.15 -15.03 -10.95
CA HIS A 139 2.13 -14.86 -12.41
C HIS A 139 1.95 -13.40 -12.83
N LEU A 140 1.23 -12.59 -12.01
CA LEU A 140 1.08 -11.16 -12.20
C LEU A 140 2.30 -10.37 -11.70
N GLY A 141 3.28 -11.02 -11.08
CA GLY A 141 4.40 -10.36 -10.42
C GLY A 141 3.96 -9.46 -9.25
N LEU A 142 2.79 -9.73 -8.67
CA LEU A 142 2.18 -8.91 -7.64
C LEU A 142 2.77 -9.27 -6.26
N SER A 143 3.41 -8.29 -5.62
CA SER A 143 3.95 -8.47 -4.27
C SER A 143 2.82 -8.46 -3.23
N MET A 144 1.84 -7.56 -3.37
CA MET A 144 0.71 -7.43 -2.45
C MET A 144 -0.54 -6.90 -3.16
N ALA A 145 -1.71 -7.37 -2.72
CA ALA A 145 -3.01 -6.73 -2.99
C ALA A 145 -3.55 -6.13 -1.70
N ILE A 146 -4.10 -4.92 -1.79
CA ILE A 146 -4.70 -4.21 -0.66
C ILE A 146 -6.14 -3.82 -0.98
N ASN A 147 -7.01 -3.92 0.03
CA ASN A 147 -8.36 -3.36 0.02
C ASN A 147 -8.50 -2.43 1.21
N PRO A 148 -8.23 -1.12 1.05
CA PRO A 148 -8.27 -0.17 2.16
C PRO A 148 -9.64 -0.08 2.81
N GLU A 149 -10.71 -0.20 2.02
CA GLU A 149 -12.08 -0.14 2.50
C GLU A 149 -12.41 -1.32 3.41
N GLN A 150 -12.03 -2.53 3.00
CA GLN A 150 -12.23 -3.73 3.81
C GLN A 150 -11.37 -3.71 5.07
N THR A 151 -10.13 -3.20 4.95
CA THR A 151 -9.23 -3.06 6.10
C THR A 151 -9.82 -2.09 7.12
N ALA A 152 -10.32 -0.94 6.68
CA ALA A 152 -10.97 0.03 7.55
C ALA A 152 -12.26 -0.54 8.18
N ALA A 153 -13.09 -1.24 7.42
CA ALA A 153 -14.31 -1.88 7.94
C ALA A 153 -14.00 -2.94 9.00
N ASN A 154 -12.97 -3.75 8.77
CA ASN A 154 -12.53 -4.76 9.74
C ASN A 154 -12.01 -4.10 11.02
N GLU A 155 -11.27 -3.00 10.91
CA GLU A 155 -10.75 -2.26 12.07
C GLU A 155 -11.88 -1.64 12.88
N ILE A 156 -12.86 -0.98 12.23
CA ILE A 156 -14.04 -0.43 12.90
C ILE A 156 -14.83 -1.54 13.59
N SER A 157 -15.07 -2.66 12.91
CA SER A 157 -15.78 -3.82 13.49
C SER A 157 -15.06 -4.35 14.73
N ARG A 158 -13.73 -4.39 14.71
CA ARG A 158 -12.91 -4.82 15.84
C ARG A 158 -13.03 -3.87 17.04
N LEU A 159 -12.93 -2.56 16.79
CA LEU A 159 -13.10 -1.55 17.83
C LEU A 159 -14.50 -1.62 18.49
N LEU A 160 -15.54 -1.85 17.71
CA LEU A 160 -16.91 -1.98 18.24
C LEU A 160 -17.12 -3.27 19.03
N ARG A 161 -16.41 -4.35 18.68
CA ARG A 161 -16.51 -5.62 19.42
C ARG A 161 -15.93 -5.51 20.84
N PHE A 162 -14.93 -4.66 21.02
CA PHE A 162 -14.25 -4.44 22.30
C PHE A 162 -14.41 -2.99 22.77
N SER A 163 -15.65 -2.57 23.02
CA SER A 163 -16.02 -1.18 23.33
C SER A 163 -15.35 -0.58 24.59
N GLY A 164 -14.70 -1.38 25.42
CA GLY A 164 -13.91 -0.93 26.59
C GLY A 164 -12.40 -0.94 26.36
N ALA A 165 -11.93 -1.29 25.18
CA ALA A 165 -10.51 -1.36 24.90
C ALA A 165 -9.93 0.02 24.56
N LEU A 166 -8.77 0.33 25.14
CA LEU A 166 -7.97 1.52 24.78
C LEU A 166 -7.15 1.29 23.49
N GLU A 167 -6.72 0.06 23.29
CA GLU A 167 -5.85 -0.34 22.17
C GLU A 167 -6.06 -1.84 21.89
N ILE A 168 -6.07 -2.21 20.63
CA ILE A 168 -6.23 -3.60 20.20
C ILE A 168 -5.19 -3.91 19.12
N ASP A 169 -4.20 -4.74 19.44
CA ASP A 169 -3.21 -5.25 18.51
C ASP A 169 -3.57 -6.66 18.07
N SER A 170 -3.52 -6.90 16.76
CA SER A 170 -3.84 -8.20 16.19
C SER A 170 -2.60 -8.89 15.64
N PHE A 171 -2.43 -10.16 15.98
CA PHE A 171 -1.32 -11.02 15.56
C PHE A 171 -1.84 -12.26 14.82
N SER A 172 -0.97 -12.87 14.01
CA SER A 172 -1.28 -14.11 13.28
C SER A 172 -2.57 -14.03 12.45
N LYS A 173 -2.73 -12.95 11.66
CA LYS A 173 -3.92 -12.74 10.80
C LYS A 173 -5.25 -12.67 11.58
N GLY A 174 -5.23 -12.11 12.79
CA GLY A 174 -6.43 -11.96 13.62
C GLY A 174 -6.77 -13.16 14.51
N VAL A 175 -5.90 -14.18 14.56
CA VAL A 175 -6.11 -15.35 15.44
C VAL A 175 -5.80 -15.02 16.89
N VAL A 176 -4.88 -14.07 17.14
CA VAL A 176 -4.50 -13.62 18.49
C VAL A 176 -4.67 -12.12 18.56
N GLU A 177 -5.38 -11.64 19.58
CA GLU A 177 -5.60 -10.23 19.85
C GLU A 177 -5.04 -9.87 21.23
N LEU A 178 -4.27 -8.77 21.28
CA LEU A 178 -3.81 -8.15 22.53
C LEU A 178 -4.69 -6.93 22.80
N ILE A 179 -5.42 -6.96 23.89
CA ILE A 179 -6.37 -5.91 24.25
C ILE A 179 -5.86 -5.17 25.49
N LYS A 180 -5.71 -3.87 25.37
CA LYS A 180 -5.36 -2.98 26.47
C LYS A 180 -6.65 -2.36 27.04
N VAL A 181 -6.94 -2.61 28.29
CA VAL A 181 -8.13 -2.11 28.97
C VAL A 181 -7.75 -1.26 30.18
N THR A 182 -8.61 -0.30 30.55
CA THR A 182 -8.51 0.36 31.86
C THR A 182 -9.17 -0.51 32.92
N VAL A 183 -8.44 -0.88 33.95
CA VAL A 183 -9.01 -1.57 35.11
C VAL A 183 -9.51 -0.49 36.09
N PRO A 184 -10.82 -0.43 36.41
CA PRO A 184 -11.34 0.47 37.41
C PRO A 184 -10.74 0.15 38.79
N GLN A 185 -10.40 1.19 39.55
CA GLN A 185 -9.99 1.05 40.95
C GLN A 185 -11.18 0.77 41.87
#